data_db944defcfb4095bb2d1854fc4828345
#
_entry.id   db944defcfb4095bb2d1854fc4828345
#
_cell.length_a   1.000
_cell.length_b   1.000
_cell.length_c   1.000
_cell.angle_alpha   90.00
_cell.angle_beta   90.00
_cell.angle_gamma   90.00
#
_symmetry.space_group_name_H-M   'P 1'
#
loop_
_entity.id
_entity.type
_entity.pdbx_description
1 polymer ?
#
loop_
_entity_poly.entity_id
_entity_poly.type
_entity_poly.pdbx_seq_one_letter_code
_entity_poly.pdbx_strand_id
1 'polypeptide(L)'
;MNNKSSKHTKVLILGSGPAGYTAAIYAARALLKPILVFGSEPGGQLTTTTDVENFPGFAKVIQGPWLMEEMKGQAQAVGTEMIQDHIKKVDLSKKPFSAHGDSGQIYTADSIIISTGAQARWLNLESEQKFRGFGVSACATCDGFFFKEKEVAVVGGGNAAVEEAMFLTKFASKVHLIHRRNELRAEKLLQEKLKANKKIQIIWDSVVEEVMGTNEPKGVNGIKIKNVKTNKTSELKVDGLFIAIGHDPATALFKDQLKMDKE
;
A
#
# COMPACT_ATOMS: atom_id res chain seq x y z
N MET A 1 -18.70 30.10 23.98
CA MET A 1 -19.16 28.79 23.46
C MET A 1 -18.85 28.78 21.97
N ASN A 2 -17.77 28.09 21.53
CA ASN A 2 -17.46 27.99 20.12
C ASN A 2 -18.54 27.14 19.43
N ASN A 3 -19.37 27.79 18.63
CA ASN A 3 -20.32 27.11 17.76
C ASN A 3 -19.50 26.26 16.78
N LYS A 4 -19.28 24.96 17.08
CA LYS A 4 -18.65 24.01 16.15
C LYS A 4 -19.60 23.92 14.97
N SER A 5 -19.22 24.49 13.84
CA SER A 5 -19.99 24.37 12.61
C SER A 5 -20.10 22.91 12.23
N SER A 6 -21.32 22.44 12.03
CA SER A 6 -21.58 21.10 11.49
C SER A 6 -21.82 21.23 10.00
N LYS A 7 -21.16 20.38 9.19
CA LYS A 7 -21.35 20.34 7.75
C LYS A 7 -22.01 19.03 7.36
N HIS A 8 -23.21 19.12 6.75
CA HIS A 8 -24.00 17.95 6.37
C HIS A 8 -23.84 17.64 4.89
N THR A 9 -23.84 16.34 4.54
CA THR A 9 -23.87 15.84 3.16
C THR A 9 -24.68 14.54 3.09
N LYS A 10 -25.20 14.20 1.90
CA LYS A 10 -25.79 12.87 1.65
C LYS A 10 -24.76 11.76 1.70
N VAL A 11 -23.57 12.00 1.15
CA VAL A 11 -22.48 11.01 1.08
C VAL A 11 -21.18 11.66 1.53
N LEU A 12 -20.63 11.16 2.62
CA LEU A 12 -19.28 11.49 3.09
C LEU A 12 -18.31 10.40 2.67
N ILE A 13 -17.21 10.78 2.03
CA ILE A 13 -16.18 9.86 1.56
C ILE A 13 -14.92 10.12 2.37
N LEU A 14 -14.40 9.08 3.04
CA LEU A 14 -13.20 9.17 3.86
C LEU A 14 -12.02 8.53 3.12
N GLY A 15 -11.09 9.37 2.67
CA GLY A 15 -9.90 8.98 1.91
C GLY A 15 -9.96 9.35 0.44
N SER A 16 -8.80 9.72 -0.11
CA SER A 16 -8.63 10.27 -1.46
C SER A 16 -7.72 9.41 -2.35
N GLY A 17 -7.56 8.14 -2.04
CA GLY A 17 -6.94 7.20 -2.98
C GLY A 17 -7.84 6.97 -4.22
N PRO A 18 -7.42 6.11 -5.17
CA PRO A 18 -8.21 5.81 -6.37
C PRO A 18 -9.66 5.39 -6.07
N ALA A 19 -9.85 4.63 -5.00
CA ALA A 19 -11.19 4.21 -4.56
C ALA A 19 -12.05 5.40 -4.13
N GLY A 20 -11.49 6.32 -3.35
CA GLY A 20 -12.18 7.52 -2.87
C GLY A 20 -12.56 8.47 -4.01
N TYR A 21 -11.62 8.76 -4.90
CA TYR A 21 -11.93 9.59 -6.07
C TYR A 21 -12.95 8.94 -7.00
N THR A 22 -12.85 7.64 -7.25
CA THR A 22 -13.85 6.93 -8.05
C THR A 22 -15.23 7.03 -7.42
N ALA A 23 -15.35 6.77 -6.12
CA ALA A 23 -16.61 6.90 -5.39
C ALA A 23 -17.16 8.34 -5.47
N ALA A 24 -16.31 9.34 -5.33
CA ALA A 24 -16.66 10.75 -5.40
C ALA A 24 -17.20 11.15 -6.78
N ILE A 25 -16.54 10.70 -7.85
CA ILE A 25 -16.99 10.94 -9.23
C ILE A 25 -18.40 10.41 -9.44
N TYR A 26 -18.66 9.16 -9.06
CA TYR A 26 -19.98 8.56 -9.30
C TYR A 26 -21.06 9.09 -8.37
N ALA A 27 -20.76 9.37 -7.10
CA ALA A 27 -21.71 10.02 -6.19
C ALA A 27 -22.10 11.43 -6.65
N ALA A 28 -21.13 12.22 -7.15
CA ALA A 28 -21.39 13.55 -7.69
C ALA A 28 -22.21 13.48 -8.98
N ARG A 29 -21.93 12.55 -9.89
CA ARG A 29 -22.72 12.30 -11.11
C ARG A 29 -24.14 11.86 -10.80
N ALA A 30 -24.35 11.20 -9.66
CA ALA A 30 -25.71 10.87 -9.15
C ALA A 30 -26.39 12.06 -8.43
N LEU A 31 -25.81 13.26 -8.49
CA LEU A 31 -26.30 14.50 -7.84
C LEU A 31 -26.43 14.40 -6.32
N LEU A 32 -25.61 13.57 -5.68
CA LEU A 32 -25.61 13.38 -4.23
C LEU A 32 -24.79 14.44 -3.49
N LYS A 33 -24.10 15.33 -4.21
CA LYS A 33 -23.24 16.40 -3.67
C LYS A 33 -22.29 15.87 -2.57
N PRO A 34 -21.41 14.90 -2.90
CA PRO A 34 -20.55 14.27 -1.91
C PRO A 34 -19.53 15.25 -1.36
N ILE A 35 -19.17 15.05 -0.08
CA ILE A 35 -17.97 15.61 0.52
C ILE A 35 -16.93 14.50 0.60
N LEU A 36 -15.74 14.74 0.08
CA LEU A 36 -14.58 13.88 0.22
C LEU A 36 -13.61 14.53 1.19
N VAL A 37 -13.32 13.85 2.31
CA VAL A 37 -12.33 14.29 3.28
C VAL A 37 -11.05 13.49 3.10
N PHE A 38 -9.94 14.21 2.92
CA PHE A 38 -8.62 13.62 2.74
C PHE A 38 -7.64 14.14 3.80
N GLY A 39 -6.75 13.26 4.27
CA GLY A 39 -5.75 13.57 5.28
C GLY A 39 -4.55 14.35 4.73
N SER A 40 -3.38 14.11 5.33
CA SER A 40 -2.11 14.77 4.96
C SER A 40 -1.57 14.34 3.59
N GLU A 41 -1.97 13.16 3.10
CA GLU A 41 -1.47 12.55 1.88
C GLU A 41 -2.59 12.40 0.82
N PRO A 42 -2.97 13.48 0.11
CA PRO A 42 -3.98 13.41 -0.93
C PRO A 42 -3.52 12.54 -2.10
N GLY A 43 -4.40 11.64 -2.58
CA GLY A 43 -4.10 10.70 -3.65
C GLY A 43 -3.66 9.31 -3.17
N GLY A 44 -3.27 9.18 -1.89
CA GLY A 44 -2.90 7.89 -1.29
C GLY A 44 -1.63 7.28 -1.91
N GLN A 45 -1.51 5.96 -1.86
CA GLN A 45 -0.26 5.25 -2.19
C GLN A 45 0.23 5.46 -3.63
N LEU A 46 -0.64 5.73 -4.60
CA LEU A 46 -0.20 5.99 -5.98
C LEU A 46 0.63 7.27 -6.14
N THR A 47 0.57 8.19 -5.18
CA THR A 47 1.42 9.39 -5.20
C THR A 47 2.89 9.11 -4.90
N THR A 48 3.18 7.94 -4.31
CA THR A 48 4.55 7.48 -4.03
C THR A 48 5.07 6.50 -5.09
N THR A 49 4.23 6.10 -6.05
CA THR A 49 4.57 5.22 -7.16
C THR A 49 4.98 6.07 -8.36
N THR A 50 6.07 5.72 -9.03
CA THR A 50 6.51 6.41 -10.25
C THR A 50 5.68 5.94 -11.44
N ASP A 51 6.04 4.83 -12.04
CA ASP A 51 5.43 4.30 -13.26
C ASP A 51 4.24 3.39 -12.96
N VAL A 52 3.12 3.64 -13.62
CA VAL A 52 1.89 2.85 -13.53
C VAL A 52 1.53 2.33 -14.92
N GLU A 53 1.55 1.01 -15.07
CA GLU A 53 1.24 0.33 -16.33
C GLU A 53 -0.08 -0.44 -16.29
N ASN A 54 -0.61 -0.66 -15.09
CA ASN A 54 -1.74 -1.56 -14.84
C ASN A 54 -3.06 -0.85 -14.50
N PHE A 55 -3.13 0.47 -14.66
CA PHE A 55 -4.38 1.20 -14.53
C PHE A 55 -5.14 1.17 -15.86
N PRO A 56 -6.36 0.60 -15.92
CA PRO A 56 -7.10 0.46 -17.16
C PRO A 56 -7.40 1.80 -17.81
N GLY A 57 -7.28 1.87 -19.14
CA GLY A 57 -7.59 3.06 -19.94
C GLY A 57 -6.37 3.76 -20.52
N PHE A 58 -5.16 3.37 -20.14
CA PHE A 58 -3.91 3.92 -20.67
C PHE A 58 -3.07 2.84 -21.35
N ALA A 59 -2.76 3.05 -22.62
CA ALA A 59 -1.92 2.15 -23.40
C ALA A 59 -0.41 2.39 -23.20
N LYS A 60 -0.05 3.51 -22.59
CA LYS A 60 1.32 3.90 -22.28
C LYS A 60 1.48 4.01 -20.78
N VAL A 61 2.71 3.86 -20.32
CA VAL A 61 3.10 4.13 -18.93
C VAL A 61 2.69 5.54 -18.54
N ILE A 62 2.07 5.67 -17.38
CA ILE A 62 1.70 6.94 -16.77
C ILE A 62 2.34 7.06 -15.39
N GLN A 63 2.45 8.28 -14.89
CA GLN A 63 2.99 8.51 -13.54
C GLN A 63 1.89 8.47 -12.49
N GLY A 64 2.14 7.78 -11.36
CA GLY A 64 1.17 7.68 -10.27
C GLY A 64 0.69 9.04 -9.74
N PRO A 65 1.57 10.00 -9.43
CA PRO A 65 1.15 11.35 -9.00
C PRO A 65 0.28 12.06 -10.04
N TRP A 66 0.64 11.95 -11.33
CA TRP A 66 -0.16 12.53 -12.41
C TRP A 66 -1.56 11.91 -12.47
N LEU A 67 -1.66 10.58 -12.41
CA LEU A 67 -2.95 9.89 -12.41
C LEU A 67 -3.84 10.37 -11.26
N MET A 68 -3.27 10.57 -10.07
CA MET A 68 -4.02 11.02 -8.90
C MET A 68 -4.51 12.46 -9.03
N GLU A 69 -3.74 13.35 -9.67
CA GLU A 69 -4.20 14.72 -9.99
C GLU A 69 -5.31 14.72 -11.04
N GLU A 70 -5.24 13.87 -12.07
CA GLU A 70 -6.32 13.71 -13.05
C GLU A 70 -7.62 13.21 -12.42
N MET A 71 -7.54 12.18 -11.56
CA MET A 71 -8.71 11.66 -10.84
C MET A 71 -9.31 12.70 -9.88
N LYS A 72 -8.47 13.46 -9.20
CA LYS A 72 -8.88 14.58 -8.35
C LYS A 72 -9.60 15.65 -9.15
N GLY A 73 -8.98 16.09 -10.26
CA GLY A 73 -9.56 17.07 -11.17
C GLY A 73 -10.91 16.62 -11.72
N GLN A 74 -11.04 15.35 -12.11
CA GLN A 74 -12.29 14.78 -12.57
C GLN A 74 -13.38 14.80 -11.47
N ALA A 75 -13.03 14.43 -10.23
CA ALA A 75 -13.97 14.46 -9.12
C ALA A 75 -14.46 15.89 -8.80
N GLN A 76 -13.56 16.87 -8.87
CA GLN A 76 -13.89 18.30 -8.73
C GLN A 76 -14.78 18.81 -9.86
N ALA A 77 -14.48 18.47 -11.10
CA ALA A 77 -15.23 18.91 -12.29
C ALA A 77 -16.68 18.44 -12.27
N VAL A 78 -16.98 17.29 -11.64
CA VAL A 78 -18.37 16.81 -11.49
C VAL A 78 -19.06 17.28 -10.21
N GLY A 79 -18.41 18.14 -9.40
CA GLY A 79 -19.03 18.80 -8.25
C GLY A 79 -18.79 18.12 -6.91
N THR A 80 -17.75 17.31 -6.75
CA THR A 80 -17.32 16.83 -5.42
C THR A 80 -16.70 17.95 -4.61
N GLU A 81 -17.17 18.17 -3.41
CA GLU A 81 -16.48 19.05 -2.47
C GLU A 81 -15.35 18.29 -1.76
N MET A 82 -14.13 18.80 -1.86
CA MET A 82 -12.95 18.20 -1.26
C MET A 82 -12.45 19.04 -0.09
N ILE A 83 -12.24 18.39 1.04
CA ILE A 83 -11.81 19.06 2.28
C ILE A 83 -10.56 18.35 2.82
N GLN A 84 -9.52 19.13 3.05
CA GLN A 84 -8.35 18.66 3.77
C GLN A 84 -8.62 18.70 5.26
N ASP A 85 -8.77 17.54 5.86
CA ASP A 85 -8.93 17.37 7.30
C ASP A 85 -8.56 15.94 7.68
N HIS A 86 -8.11 15.72 8.90
CA HIS A 86 -7.83 14.37 9.40
C HIS A 86 -8.96 13.93 10.34
N ILE A 87 -9.69 12.89 9.95
CA ILE A 87 -10.78 12.37 10.77
C ILE A 87 -10.22 11.50 11.90
N LYS A 88 -10.43 11.93 13.15
CA LYS A 88 -9.95 11.23 14.35
C LYS A 88 -11.01 10.43 15.09
N LYS A 89 -12.27 10.64 14.77
CA LYS A 89 -13.38 9.91 15.38
C LYS A 89 -14.57 9.86 14.44
N VAL A 90 -15.27 8.74 14.43
CA VAL A 90 -16.58 8.59 13.78
C VAL A 90 -17.62 8.12 14.80
N ASP A 91 -18.88 8.39 14.54
CA ASP A 91 -20.01 7.80 15.24
C ASP A 91 -20.98 7.25 14.18
N LEU A 92 -21.05 5.92 14.11
CA LEU A 92 -21.87 5.18 13.17
C LEU A 92 -23.09 4.55 13.86
N SER A 93 -23.34 4.86 15.12
CA SER A 93 -24.43 4.25 15.92
C SER A 93 -25.82 4.72 15.50
N LYS A 94 -25.92 5.93 14.95
CA LYS A 94 -27.21 6.52 14.54
C LYS A 94 -27.03 7.45 13.33
N LYS A 95 -28.10 7.60 12.55
CA LYS A 95 -28.15 8.58 11.45
C LYS A 95 -28.63 9.94 11.96
N PRO A 96 -28.13 11.05 11.39
CA PRO A 96 -27.03 11.07 10.45
C PRO A 96 -25.71 10.62 11.11
N PHE A 97 -24.90 9.84 10.42
CA PHE A 97 -23.57 9.46 10.89
C PHE A 97 -22.71 10.71 11.08
N SER A 98 -21.75 10.65 11.99
CA SER A 98 -20.84 11.80 12.20
C SER A 98 -19.37 11.41 12.12
N ALA A 99 -18.57 12.33 11.61
CA ALA A 99 -17.11 12.26 11.58
C ALA A 99 -16.53 13.57 12.14
N HIS A 100 -15.52 13.47 12.99
CA HIS A 100 -14.90 14.58 13.68
C HIS A 100 -13.48 14.80 13.17
N GLY A 101 -13.23 15.92 12.55
CA GLY A 101 -11.92 16.34 12.05
C GLY A 101 -11.02 16.92 13.14
N ASP A 102 -9.72 16.86 12.88
CA ASP A 102 -8.70 17.52 13.72
C ASP A 102 -8.84 19.05 13.72
N SER A 103 -9.34 19.61 12.62
CA SER A 103 -9.69 21.05 12.52
C SER A 103 -10.76 21.49 13.52
N GLY A 104 -11.44 20.53 14.16
CA GLY A 104 -12.62 20.75 14.99
C GLY A 104 -13.94 20.78 14.21
N GLN A 105 -13.90 20.66 12.88
CA GLN A 105 -15.08 20.54 12.05
C GLN A 105 -15.79 19.21 12.32
N ILE A 106 -17.12 19.25 12.38
CA ILE A 106 -17.96 18.06 12.45
C ILE A 106 -18.64 17.88 11.08
N TYR A 107 -18.49 16.70 10.50
CA TYR A 107 -19.16 16.28 9.28
C TYR A 107 -20.30 15.34 9.66
N THR A 108 -21.49 15.55 9.11
CA THR A 108 -22.62 14.63 9.26
C THR A 108 -23.06 14.12 7.92
N ALA A 109 -23.48 12.86 7.84
CA ALA A 109 -23.87 12.25 6.57
C ALA A 109 -24.96 11.20 6.71
N ASP A 110 -25.77 11.06 5.66
CA ASP A 110 -26.76 9.98 5.55
C ASP A 110 -26.07 8.63 5.26
N SER A 111 -24.93 8.66 4.55
CA SER A 111 -24.11 7.51 4.23
C SER A 111 -22.62 7.88 4.25
N ILE A 112 -21.77 6.94 4.65
CA ILE A 112 -20.30 7.10 4.63
C ILE A 112 -19.72 6.02 3.73
N ILE A 113 -18.78 6.42 2.86
CA ILE A 113 -17.92 5.52 2.09
C ILE A 113 -16.55 5.53 2.74
N ILE A 114 -16.09 4.35 3.16
CA ILE A 114 -14.78 4.15 3.78
C ILE A 114 -13.81 3.76 2.69
N SER A 115 -12.86 4.62 2.37
CA SER A 115 -11.80 4.42 1.37
C SER A 115 -10.43 4.80 1.91
N THR A 116 -10.22 4.50 3.20
CA THR A 116 -9.02 4.88 3.96
C THR A 116 -7.78 4.05 3.61
N GLY A 117 -7.93 3.00 2.79
CA GLY A 117 -6.83 2.22 2.26
C GLY A 117 -6.13 1.34 3.31
N ALA A 118 -4.90 1.00 3.00
CA ALA A 118 -4.02 0.21 3.85
C ALA A 118 -2.58 0.68 3.67
N GLN A 119 -1.73 0.41 4.64
CA GLN A 119 -0.30 0.71 4.55
C GLN A 119 0.50 -0.59 4.57
N ALA A 120 1.49 -0.70 3.70
CA ALA A 120 2.41 -1.82 3.71
C ALA A 120 3.16 -1.85 5.05
N ARG A 121 3.33 -3.05 5.58
CA ARG A 121 4.23 -3.29 6.72
C ARG A 121 5.66 -3.29 6.23
N TRP A 122 6.52 -2.67 7.02
CA TRP A 122 7.93 -2.55 6.74
C TRP A 122 8.75 -3.28 7.81
N LEU A 123 10.04 -3.53 7.52
CA LEU A 123 10.96 -4.14 8.49
C LEU A 123 11.39 -3.14 9.57
N ASN A 124 11.16 -1.85 9.34
CA ASN A 124 11.54 -0.73 10.21
C ASN A 124 13.07 -0.58 10.38
N LEU A 125 13.83 -0.88 9.33
CA LEU A 125 15.26 -0.64 9.27
C LEU A 125 15.53 0.75 8.68
N GLU A 126 16.47 1.50 9.23
CA GLU A 126 16.88 2.80 8.68
C GLU A 126 17.39 2.66 7.24
N SER A 127 18.15 1.59 6.97
CA SER A 127 18.63 1.27 5.63
C SER A 127 17.52 0.95 4.66
N GLU A 128 16.45 0.24 5.08
CA GLU A 128 15.26 0.02 4.28
C GLU A 128 14.61 1.35 3.89
N GLN A 129 14.39 2.23 4.87
CA GLN A 129 13.79 3.54 4.65
C GLN A 129 14.60 4.39 3.67
N LYS A 130 15.93 4.35 3.78
CA LYS A 130 16.85 5.07 2.90
C LYS A 130 16.67 4.70 1.43
N PHE A 131 16.41 3.43 1.12
CA PHE A 131 16.33 2.91 -0.23
C PHE A 131 14.90 2.66 -0.74
N ARG A 132 13.85 3.08 -0.02
CA ARG A 132 12.47 3.02 -0.53
C ARG A 132 12.34 3.82 -1.82
N GLY A 133 11.77 3.19 -2.86
CA GLY A 133 11.70 3.75 -4.20
C GLY A 133 13.03 3.74 -4.98
N PHE A 134 14.12 3.28 -4.36
CA PHE A 134 15.45 3.17 -4.97
C PHE A 134 15.99 1.74 -4.86
N GLY A 135 15.14 0.76 -5.10
CA GLY A 135 15.45 -0.64 -5.00
C GLY A 135 14.75 -1.38 -3.86
N VAL A 136 14.11 -0.68 -2.91
CA VAL A 136 13.23 -1.26 -1.90
C VAL A 136 11.79 -0.92 -2.24
N SER A 137 10.94 -1.95 -2.39
CA SER A 137 9.52 -1.85 -2.73
C SER A 137 8.65 -2.74 -1.84
N ALA A 138 7.35 -2.49 -1.80
CA ALA A 138 6.33 -3.35 -1.19
C ALA A 138 5.27 -3.77 -2.23
N CYS A 139 5.57 -3.67 -3.53
CA CYS A 139 4.64 -3.98 -4.60
C CYS A 139 5.38 -4.59 -5.80
N ALA A 140 5.38 -5.90 -5.91
CA ALA A 140 6.03 -6.59 -7.03
C ALA A 140 5.35 -6.31 -8.37
N THR A 141 4.03 -6.14 -8.39
CA THR A 141 3.27 -5.84 -9.61
C THR A 141 3.50 -4.41 -10.11
N CYS A 142 3.88 -3.48 -9.21
CA CYS A 142 4.20 -2.11 -9.56
C CYS A 142 5.63 -2.01 -10.12
N ASP A 143 6.60 -2.58 -9.41
CA ASP A 143 8.02 -2.27 -9.60
C ASP A 143 8.82 -3.43 -10.22
N GLY A 144 8.22 -4.62 -10.36
CA GLY A 144 8.93 -5.82 -10.81
C GLY A 144 9.58 -5.69 -12.20
N PHE A 145 8.98 -4.92 -13.10
CA PHE A 145 9.50 -4.67 -14.43
C PHE A 145 10.90 -4.02 -14.45
N PHE A 146 11.19 -3.15 -13.48
CA PHE A 146 12.49 -2.46 -13.37
C PHE A 146 13.66 -3.39 -13.00
N PHE A 147 13.33 -4.63 -12.61
CA PHE A 147 14.30 -5.64 -12.22
C PHE A 147 14.47 -6.75 -13.28
N LYS A 148 14.23 -6.42 -14.55
CA LYS A 148 14.45 -7.35 -15.67
C LYS A 148 15.91 -7.81 -15.71
N GLU A 149 16.11 -9.14 -15.77
CA GLU A 149 17.41 -9.82 -15.78
C GLU A 149 18.29 -9.58 -14.54
N LYS A 150 17.70 -9.04 -13.44
CA LYS A 150 18.38 -8.78 -12.17
C LYS A 150 18.06 -9.84 -11.13
N GLU A 151 18.85 -9.91 -10.07
CA GLU A 151 18.54 -10.73 -8.90
C GLU A 151 17.81 -9.88 -7.86
N VAL A 152 16.73 -10.41 -7.31
CA VAL A 152 15.92 -9.72 -6.29
C VAL A 152 15.65 -10.59 -5.08
N ALA A 153 15.38 -9.96 -3.95
CA ALA A 153 14.92 -10.63 -2.75
C ALA A 153 13.48 -10.25 -2.42
N VAL A 154 12.71 -11.21 -1.88
CA VAL A 154 11.37 -11.00 -1.32
C VAL A 154 11.40 -11.43 0.13
N VAL A 155 10.89 -10.60 1.03
CA VAL A 155 10.77 -10.93 2.45
C VAL A 155 9.32 -11.24 2.79
N GLY A 156 9.08 -12.45 3.27
CA GLY A 156 7.74 -12.86 3.68
C GLY A 156 7.55 -14.37 3.72
N GLY A 157 6.31 -14.83 3.85
CA GLY A 157 6.02 -16.28 3.91
C GLY A 157 4.53 -16.61 3.91
N GLY A 158 3.66 -15.63 3.72
CA GLY A 158 2.23 -15.79 3.45
C GLY A 158 1.94 -15.87 1.94
N ASN A 159 0.66 -15.94 1.56
CA ASN A 159 0.22 -16.02 0.17
C ASN A 159 0.81 -14.87 -0.67
N ALA A 160 0.68 -13.63 -0.20
CA ALA A 160 1.20 -12.46 -0.92
C ALA A 160 2.70 -12.58 -1.23
N ALA A 161 3.53 -13.01 -0.26
CA ALA A 161 4.97 -13.16 -0.50
C ALA A 161 5.30 -14.23 -1.54
N VAL A 162 4.55 -15.34 -1.55
CA VAL A 162 4.70 -16.41 -2.53
C VAL A 162 4.26 -15.96 -3.92
N GLU A 163 3.12 -15.28 -3.99
CA GLU A 163 2.59 -14.74 -5.25
C GLU A 163 3.51 -13.66 -5.83
N GLU A 164 4.00 -12.73 -5.02
CA GLU A 164 4.96 -11.72 -5.43
C GLU A 164 6.29 -12.32 -5.90
N ALA A 165 6.83 -13.32 -5.18
CA ALA A 165 8.03 -14.01 -5.59
C ALA A 165 7.84 -14.72 -6.95
N MET A 166 6.71 -15.40 -7.15
CA MET A 166 6.38 -16.03 -8.45
C MET A 166 6.20 -14.98 -9.56
N PHE A 167 5.54 -13.85 -9.26
CA PHE A 167 5.34 -12.78 -10.23
C PHE A 167 6.68 -12.21 -10.72
N LEU A 168 7.60 -11.93 -9.80
CA LEU A 168 8.91 -11.39 -10.09
C LEU A 168 9.74 -12.29 -11.00
N THR A 169 9.51 -13.62 -11.02
CA THR A 169 10.22 -14.52 -11.93
C THR A 169 9.93 -14.28 -13.41
N LYS A 170 8.88 -13.51 -13.73
CA LYS A 170 8.60 -13.06 -15.11
C LYS A 170 9.68 -12.10 -15.63
N PHE A 171 10.31 -11.37 -14.75
CA PHE A 171 11.29 -10.33 -15.07
C PHE A 171 12.69 -10.70 -14.57
N ALA A 172 12.81 -10.98 -13.27
CA ALA A 172 14.08 -11.26 -12.63
C ALA A 172 14.74 -12.54 -13.15
N SER A 173 16.07 -12.54 -13.16
CA SER A 173 16.88 -13.73 -13.43
C SER A 173 16.80 -14.73 -12.28
N LYS A 174 16.73 -14.24 -11.04
CA LYS A 174 16.61 -15.03 -9.81
C LYS A 174 15.86 -14.28 -8.73
N VAL A 175 15.08 -15.00 -7.93
CA VAL A 175 14.33 -14.48 -6.79
C VAL A 175 14.72 -15.23 -5.51
N HIS A 176 15.14 -14.52 -4.49
CA HIS A 176 15.45 -15.05 -3.18
C HIS A 176 14.30 -14.77 -2.21
N LEU A 177 13.52 -15.80 -1.85
CA LEU A 177 12.47 -15.67 -0.86
C LEU A 177 13.05 -15.87 0.55
N ILE A 178 13.13 -14.79 1.32
CA ILE A 178 13.68 -14.79 2.68
C ILE A 178 12.54 -14.98 3.67
N HIS A 179 12.61 -16.06 4.44
CA HIS A 179 11.60 -16.34 5.45
C HIS A 179 12.22 -16.64 6.82
N ARG A 180 11.66 -16.00 7.86
CA ARG A 180 12.15 -16.11 9.24
C ARG A 180 11.89 -17.45 9.95
N ARG A 181 11.18 -18.39 9.29
CA ARG A 181 10.85 -19.71 9.80
C ARG A 181 11.30 -20.76 8.79
N ASN A 182 11.16 -22.04 9.15
CA ASN A 182 11.47 -23.19 8.30
C ASN A 182 10.27 -23.69 7.47
N GLU A 183 9.11 -23.01 7.56
CA GLU A 183 7.92 -23.34 6.78
C GLU A 183 7.14 -22.08 6.40
N LEU A 184 6.51 -22.07 5.23
CA LEU A 184 5.66 -21.00 4.77
C LEU A 184 4.25 -21.13 5.35
N ARG A 185 3.59 -19.99 5.55
CA ARG A 185 2.18 -19.93 5.93
C ARG A 185 1.22 -19.89 4.74
N ALA A 186 1.78 -19.75 3.53
CA ALA A 186 1.02 -19.74 2.29
C ALA A 186 0.29 -21.07 2.08
N GLU A 187 -0.77 -21.06 1.30
CA GLU A 187 -1.54 -22.24 0.91
C GLU A 187 -0.64 -23.29 0.24
N LYS A 188 -0.92 -24.58 0.48
CA LYS A 188 -0.10 -25.69 -0.03
C LYS A 188 0.07 -25.66 -1.54
N LEU A 189 -1.01 -25.37 -2.28
CA LEU A 189 -0.96 -25.26 -3.74
C LEU A 189 0.01 -24.17 -4.23
N LEU A 190 0.04 -23.03 -3.55
CA LEU A 190 0.98 -21.94 -3.85
C LEU A 190 2.41 -22.34 -3.53
N GLN A 191 2.62 -23.04 -2.40
CA GLN A 191 3.94 -23.56 -2.03
C GLN A 191 4.49 -24.58 -3.06
N GLU A 192 3.63 -25.46 -3.61
CA GLU A 192 4.02 -26.43 -4.65
C GLU A 192 4.46 -25.70 -5.93
N LYS A 193 3.68 -24.72 -6.39
CA LYS A 193 4.02 -23.90 -7.55
C LYS A 193 5.35 -23.16 -7.35
N LEU A 194 5.54 -22.56 -6.17
CA LEU A 194 6.76 -21.84 -5.83
C LEU A 194 7.97 -22.77 -5.86
N LYS A 195 7.89 -23.98 -5.22
CA LYS A 195 8.97 -24.96 -5.18
C LYS A 195 9.32 -25.53 -6.56
N ALA A 196 8.36 -25.60 -7.47
CA ALA A 196 8.58 -26.03 -8.84
C ALA A 196 9.29 -24.97 -9.70
N ASN A 197 9.33 -23.72 -9.27
CA ASN A 197 9.95 -22.63 -10.03
C ASN A 197 11.46 -22.57 -9.79
N LYS A 198 12.23 -22.91 -10.83
CA LYS A 198 13.70 -22.98 -10.78
C LYS A 198 14.39 -21.63 -10.55
N LYS A 199 13.70 -20.52 -10.77
CA LYS A 199 14.24 -19.16 -10.51
C LYS A 199 14.12 -18.76 -9.05
N ILE A 200 13.35 -19.49 -8.22
CA ILE A 200 13.14 -19.13 -6.82
C ILE A 200 14.01 -19.97 -5.90
N GLN A 201 14.77 -19.29 -5.06
CA GLN A 201 15.53 -19.90 -3.98
C GLN A 201 14.96 -19.44 -2.65
N ILE A 202 14.53 -20.38 -1.79
CA ILE A 202 14.06 -20.05 -0.46
C ILE A 202 15.23 -20.02 0.51
N ILE A 203 15.34 -18.95 1.29
CA ILE A 203 16.31 -18.78 2.37
C ILE A 203 15.54 -18.86 3.69
N TRP A 204 15.62 -20.00 4.33
CA TRP A 204 14.91 -20.30 5.56
C TRP A 204 15.58 -19.71 6.80
N ASP A 205 14.79 -19.60 7.87
CA ASP A 205 15.23 -19.20 9.21
C ASP A 205 16.05 -17.90 9.19
N SER A 206 15.71 -16.98 8.28
CA SER A 206 16.54 -15.80 8.03
C SER A 206 15.72 -14.52 8.02
N VAL A 207 16.33 -13.45 8.49
CA VAL A 207 15.80 -12.08 8.48
C VAL A 207 16.79 -11.14 7.81
N VAL A 208 16.29 -10.04 7.25
CA VAL A 208 17.14 -8.95 6.77
C VAL A 208 17.51 -8.06 7.94
N GLU A 209 18.80 -7.80 8.13
CA GLU A 209 19.33 -6.88 9.14
C GLU A 209 19.66 -5.50 8.56
N GLU A 210 20.06 -5.47 7.29
CA GLU A 210 20.50 -4.23 6.64
C GLU A 210 20.26 -4.31 5.13
N VAL A 211 19.89 -3.19 4.54
CA VAL A 211 19.86 -3.00 3.07
C VAL A 211 21.10 -2.21 2.69
N MET A 212 21.90 -2.78 1.78
CA MET A 212 23.11 -2.20 1.27
C MET A 212 22.88 -1.55 -0.10
N GLY A 213 23.61 -0.49 -0.38
CA GLY A 213 23.45 0.19 -1.67
C GLY A 213 24.39 1.37 -1.84
N THR A 214 24.32 1.98 -3.01
CA THR A 214 25.08 3.17 -3.39
C THR A 214 24.25 4.44 -3.22
N ASN A 215 24.92 5.59 -3.07
CA ASN A 215 24.24 6.89 -3.05
C ASN A 215 24.22 7.54 -4.43
N GLU A 216 25.20 7.27 -5.29
CA GLU A 216 25.36 7.84 -6.63
C GLU A 216 25.79 6.74 -7.63
N PRO A 217 24.89 6.28 -8.53
CA PRO A 217 23.44 6.48 -8.46
C PRO A 217 22.87 5.80 -7.21
N LYS A 218 21.81 6.37 -6.65
CA LYS A 218 21.14 5.80 -5.50
C LYS A 218 20.44 4.50 -5.89
N GLY A 219 20.74 3.41 -5.17
CA GLY A 219 20.13 2.11 -5.45
C GLY A 219 20.66 1.00 -4.55
N VAL A 220 19.87 -0.07 -4.45
CA VAL A 220 20.24 -1.29 -3.72
C VAL A 220 21.26 -2.09 -4.54
N ASN A 221 22.27 -2.65 -3.87
CA ASN A 221 23.25 -3.57 -4.45
C ASN A 221 23.44 -4.85 -3.61
N GLY A 222 22.74 -4.97 -2.49
CA GLY A 222 22.79 -6.15 -1.63
C GLY A 222 21.99 -5.97 -0.35
N ILE A 223 21.90 -7.04 0.40
CA ILE A 223 21.31 -7.08 1.74
C ILE A 223 22.17 -7.93 2.66
N LYS A 224 22.19 -7.57 3.93
CA LYS A 224 22.76 -8.39 5.00
C LYS A 224 21.62 -9.19 5.65
N ILE A 225 21.77 -10.49 5.66
CA ILE A 225 20.81 -11.42 6.26
C ILE A 225 21.42 -12.12 7.46
N LYS A 226 20.59 -12.43 8.43
CA LYS A 226 20.96 -13.19 9.63
C LYS A 226 20.08 -14.42 9.76
N ASN A 227 20.70 -15.57 9.93
CA ASN A 227 20.01 -16.78 10.30
C ASN A 227 19.62 -16.73 11.79
N VAL A 228 18.33 -16.81 12.07
CA VAL A 228 17.79 -16.64 13.44
C VAL A 228 18.08 -17.83 14.38
N LYS A 229 18.46 -19.00 13.84
CA LYS A 229 18.81 -20.17 14.63
C LYS A 229 20.30 -20.21 14.99
N THR A 230 21.15 -19.86 14.03
CA THR A 230 22.61 -19.96 14.18
C THR A 230 23.26 -18.64 14.52
N ASN A 231 22.52 -17.52 14.43
CA ASN A 231 23.02 -16.14 14.53
C ASN A 231 24.12 -15.78 13.51
N LYS A 232 24.37 -16.63 12.51
CA LYS A 232 25.32 -16.32 11.45
C LYS A 232 24.75 -15.25 10.52
N THR A 233 25.57 -14.25 10.21
CA THR A 233 25.27 -13.23 9.21
C THR A 233 25.95 -13.55 7.89
N SER A 234 25.35 -13.16 6.78
CA SER A 234 25.94 -13.23 5.45
C SER A 234 25.38 -12.12 4.57
N GLU A 235 26.12 -11.76 3.55
CA GLU A 235 25.68 -10.82 2.55
C GLU A 235 25.09 -11.56 1.35
N LEU A 236 24.02 -11.02 0.81
CA LEU A 236 23.37 -11.50 -0.40
C LEU A 236 23.33 -10.36 -1.41
N LYS A 237 23.99 -10.56 -2.55
CA LYS A 237 23.97 -9.59 -3.64
C LYS A 237 22.62 -9.64 -4.33
N VAL A 238 21.91 -8.52 -4.34
CA VAL A 238 20.62 -8.32 -5.01
C VAL A 238 20.48 -6.88 -5.47
N ASP A 239 19.76 -6.66 -6.55
CA ASP A 239 19.51 -5.34 -7.11
C ASP A 239 18.22 -4.72 -6.55
N GLY A 240 17.39 -5.52 -5.88
CA GLY A 240 16.14 -5.06 -5.30
C GLY A 240 15.65 -5.94 -4.16
N LEU A 241 14.89 -5.31 -3.26
CA LEU A 241 14.28 -5.95 -2.10
C LEU A 241 12.78 -5.63 -2.05
N PHE A 242 11.95 -6.66 -2.04
CA PHE A 242 10.49 -6.55 -1.95
C PHE A 242 10.01 -7.00 -0.58
N ILE A 243 9.28 -6.12 0.09
CA ILE A 243 8.77 -6.36 1.45
C ILE A 243 7.32 -6.84 1.36
N ALA A 244 7.11 -8.15 1.54
CA ALA A 244 5.81 -8.81 1.41
C ALA A 244 5.37 -9.45 2.75
N ILE A 245 5.41 -8.67 3.83
CA ILE A 245 5.07 -9.11 5.19
C ILE A 245 3.63 -8.75 5.61
N GLY A 246 2.83 -8.26 4.67
CA GLY A 246 1.43 -7.89 4.84
C GLY A 246 1.20 -6.38 4.83
N HIS A 247 -0.07 -6.02 4.98
CA HIS A 247 -0.54 -4.65 5.04
C HIS A 247 -1.35 -4.45 6.32
N ASP A 248 -1.32 -3.24 6.86
CA ASP A 248 -2.19 -2.81 7.94
C ASP A 248 -3.32 -1.97 7.34
N PRO A 249 -4.57 -2.47 7.33
CA PRO A 249 -5.70 -1.68 6.86
C PRO A 249 -5.94 -0.49 7.79
N ALA A 250 -6.21 0.68 7.21
CA ALA A 250 -6.47 1.90 7.96
C ALA A 250 -7.92 1.92 8.50
N THR A 251 -8.27 0.88 9.30
CA THR A 251 -9.63 0.62 9.80
C THR A 251 -9.78 0.89 11.30
N ALA A 252 -8.72 1.27 12.00
CA ALA A 252 -8.75 1.51 13.45
C ALA A 252 -9.84 2.50 13.89
N LEU A 253 -10.17 3.48 13.03
CA LEU A 253 -11.21 4.48 13.23
C LEU A 253 -12.62 3.86 13.38
N PHE A 254 -12.84 2.69 12.79
CA PHE A 254 -14.15 2.01 12.72
C PHE A 254 -14.28 0.84 13.69
N LYS A 255 -13.22 0.61 14.49
CA LYS A 255 -13.21 -0.45 15.49
C LYS A 255 -14.40 -0.31 16.44
N ASP A 256 -15.00 -1.44 16.79
CA ASP A 256 -16.17 -1.57 17.68
C ASP A 256 -17.45 -0.90 17.16
N GLN A 257 -17.46 -0.34 15.95
CA GLN A 257 -18.63 0.26 15.31
C GLN A 257 -19.11 -0.52 14.08
N LEU A 258 -18.22 -1.26 13.44
CA LEU A 258 -18.53 -2.15 12.32
C LEU A 258 -18.07 -3.57 12.65
N LYS A 259 -18.79 -4.56 12.09
CA LYS A 259 -18.33 -5.95 12.15
C LYS A 259 -17.11 -6.08 11.24
N MET A 260 -15.98 -6.39 11.84
CA MET A 260 -14.72 -6.62 11.14
C MET A 260 -14.26 -8.05 11.42
N ASP A 261 -13.49 -8.64 10.50
CA ASP A 261 -12.79 -9.89 10.75
C ASP A 261 -11.54 -9.63 11.61
N LYS A 262 -10.81 -10.70 11.92
CA LYS A 262 -9.65 -10.61 12.82
C LYS A 262 -8.38 -10.09 12.13
N GLU A 263 -8.42 -9.94 10.81
CA GLU A 263 -7.30 -9.51 9.97
C GLU A 263 -7.51 -8.11 9.43
#